data_8391525f2a9d84efdc2f053d1806b14b
#
_entry.id   8391525f2a9d84efdc2f053d1806b14b
#
_cell.length_a   1.000
_cell.length_b   1.000
_cell.length_c   1.000
_cell.angle_alpha   90.00
_cell.angle_beta   90.00
_cell.angle_gamma   90.00
#
_symmetry.space_group_name_H-M   'P 1'
#
loop_
_entity.id
_entity.type
_entity.pdbx_description
1 polymer ?
#
loop_
_entity_poly.entity_id
_entity_poly.type
_entity_poly.pdbx_seq_one_letter_code
_entity_poly.pdbx_strand_id
1 'polypeptide(L)'
;KEEWCNFQNKPNVELPEKYIATYFIGNKSEEVKSYIDSLSKRYNYPIVDIYSEWLWDKDIDNLKYFSFDPTEFVYVISNCQIFFTDSFHGSVFATIFDKPFRVFERNDNVPDMWSRLENLIKIIGNNSVIGQIDENLDNIIGEKIKYNKENIDMLKDKSIKYLKQSLNFETEL
;
A
#
# COMPACT_ATOMS: atom_id res chain seq x y z
N LYS A 1 12.75 -2.34 -7.70
CA LYS A 1 12.34 -0.94 -7.46
C LYS A 1 12.54 -0.09 -8.69
N GLU A 2 13.71 -0.14 -9.33
CA GLU A 2 14.04 0.66 -10.53
C GLU A 2 13.03 0.44 -11.67
N GLU A 3 12.71 -0.81 -11.99
CA GLU A 3 11.71 -1.15 -13.02
C GLU A 3 10.34 -0.53 -12.72
N TRP A 4 9.91 -0.52 -11.46
CA TRP A 4 8.66 0.12 -11.05
C TRP A 4 8.72 1.65 -11.10
N CYS A 5 9.90 2.25 -10.87
CA CYS A 5 10.10 3.67 -11.09
C CYS A 5 9.97 4.05 -12.57
N ASN A 6 10.38 3.16 -13.48
CA ASN A 6 10.24 3.37 -14.93
C ASN A 6 8.83 3.07 -15.43
N PHE A 7 8.09 2.23 -14.71
CA PHE A 7 6.71 1.85 -15.08
C PHE A 7 5.68 2.92 -14.71
N GLN A 8 5.91 3.67 -13.62
CA GLN A 8 4.94 4.62 -13.08
C GLN A 8 4.79 5.88 -13.95
N ASN A 9 3.56 6.37 -14.07
CA ASN A 9 3.25 7.64 -14.71
C ASN A 9 2.55 8.57 -13.72
N LYS A 10 2.89 9.87 -13.79
CA LYS A 10 2.19 10.89 -13.01
C LYS A 10 0.75 11.02 -13.53
N PRO A 11 -0.26 10.97 -12.63
CA PRO A 11 -1.64 11.21 -13.02
C PRO A 11 -1.87 12.56 -13.68
N ASN A 12 -2.84 12.63 -14.59
CA ASN A 12 -3.27 13.89 -15.22
C ASN A 12 -3.98 14.84 -14.25
N VAL A 13 -4.29 14.39 -13.03
CA VAL A 13 -4.85 15.22 -11.97
C VAL A 13 -3.74 15.87 -11.14
N GLU A 14 -3.97 17.08 -10.68
CA GLU A 14 -3.03 17.77 -9.80
C GLU A 14 -3.05 17.14 -8.40
N LEU A 15 -1.97 16.46 -8.04
CA LEU A 15 -1.77 15.91 -6.70
C LEU A 15 -1.13 16.94 -5.77
N PRO A 16 -1.52 16.98 -4.49
CA PRO A 16 -0.81 17.78 -3.50
C PRO A 16 0.67 17.37 -3.40
N GLU A 17 1.55 18.31 -3.06
CA GLU A 17 2.97 18.03 -2.88
C GLU A 17 3.22 17.00 -1.76
N LYS A 18 2.43 17.09 -0.69
CA LYS A 18 2.43 16.15 0.44
C LYS A 18 1.02 15.67 0.69
N TYR A 19 0.83 14.37 0.79
CA TYR A 19 -0.49 13.78 0.98
C TYR A 19 -0.42 12.43 1.69
N ILE A 20 -1.54 12.07 2.27
CA ILE A 20 -1.84 10.73 2.74
C ILE A 20 -2.51 9.99 1.60
N ALA A 21 -1.98 8.85 1.18
CA ALA A 21 -2.67 7.99 0.23
C ALA A 21 -3.49 6.92 0.95
N THR A 22 -4.68 6.62 0.46
CA THR A 22 -5.51 5.52 0.96
C THR A 22 -6.00 4.65 -0.17
N TYR A 23 -6.01 3.33 0.05
CA TYR A 23 -6.60 2.37 -0.88
C TYR A 23 -7.21 1.22 -0.10
N PHE A 24 -8.53 1.18 -0.05
CA PHE A 24 -9.29 0.13 0.62
C PHE A 24 -10.20 -0.57 -0.38
N ILE A 25 -10.12 -1.88 -0.42
CA ILE A 25 -10.99 -2.72 -1.24
C ILE A 25 -12.30 -2.99 -0.49
N GLY A 26 -12.21 -3.16 0.84
CA GLY A 26 -13.36 -3.25 1.73
C GLY A 26 -13.83 -1.89 2.25
N ASN A 27 -14.88 -1.91 3.07
CA ASN A 27 -15.38 -0.71 3.73
C ASN A 27 -14.43 -0.27 4.84
N LYS A 28 -13.99 0.98 4.80
CA LYS A 28 -13.30 1.62 5.94
C LYS A 28 -14.27 1.73 7.11
N SER A 29 -13.91 1.26 8.30
CA SER A 29 -14.69 1.52 9.50
C SER A 29 -14.68 3.02 9.85
N GLU A 30 -15.67 3.49 10.61
CA GLU A 30 -15.74 4.90 11.02
C GLU A 30 -14.55 5.28 11.90
N GLU A 31 -14.03 4.34 12.70
CA GLU A 31 -12.83 4.55 13.52
C GLU A 31 -11.61 4.78 12.63
N VAL A 32 -11.40 3.95 11.60
CA VAL A 32 -10.28 4.10 10.64
C VAL A 32 -10.39 5.41 9.87
N LYS A 33 -11.60 5.80 9.43
CA LYS A 33 -11.82 7.09 8.78
C LYS A 33 -11.47 8.25 9.69
N SER A 34 -12.03 8.26 10.91
CA SER A 34 -11.77 9.30 11.90
C SER A 34 -10.29 9.42 12.26
N TYR A 35 -9.60 8.27 12.32
CA TYR A 35 -8.17 8.22 12.56
C TYR A 35 -7.39 8.87 11.42
N ILE A 36 -7.65 8.50 10.16
CA ILE A 36 -6.98 9.07 8.98
C ILE A 36 -7.28 10.57 8.85
N ASP A 37 -8.52 11.00 9.09
CA ASP A 37 -8.93 12.40 9.09
C ASP A 37 -8.20 13.22 10.16
N SER A 38 -8.02 12.66 11.35
CA SER A 38 -7.27 13.31 12.43
C SER A 38 -5.81 13.55 12.04
N LEU A 39 -5.20 12.59 11.34
CA LEU A 39 -3.87 12.72 10.77
C LEU A 39 -3.80 13.81 9.71
N SER A 40 -4.71 13.77 8.75
CA SER A 40 -4.79 14.75 7.69
C SER A 40 -4.83 16.18 8.25
N LYS A 41 -5.69 16.41 9.24
CA LYS A 41 -5.81 17.71 9.93
C LYS A 41 -4.53 18.08 10.68
N ARG A 42 -3.95 17.13 11.43
CA ARG A 42 -2.78 17.40 12.28
C ARG A 42 -1.55 17.80 11.47
N TYR A 43 -1.32 17.10 10.35
CA TYR A 43 -0.13 17.34 9.51
C TYR A 43 -0.39 18.26 8.32
N ASN A 44 -1.63 18.68 8.14
CA ASN A 44 -2.07 19.44 6.96
C ASN A 44 -1.70 18.71 5.65
N TYR A 45 -1.90 17.39 5.63
CA TYR A 45 -1.72 16.55 4.43
C TYR A 45 -3.08 16.12 3.90
N PRO A 46 -3.49 16.62 2.72
CA PRO A 46 -4.73 16.16 2.09
C PRO A 46 -4.74 14.65 1.89
N ILE A 47 -5.94 14.07 1.91
CA ILE A 47 -6.14 12.65 1.64
C ILE A 47 -6.34 12.46 0.14
N VAL A 48 -5.54 11.60 -0.47
CA VAL A 48 -5.71 11.08 -1.82
C VAL A 48 -6.27 9.67 -1.70
N ASP A 49 -7.57 9.55 -1.87
CA ASP A 49 -8.27 8.27 -1.77
C ASP A 49 -8.30 7.58 -3.14
N ILE A 50 -7.57 6.48 -3.26
CA ILE A 50 -7.54 5.67 -4.48
C ILE A 50 -8.79 4.80 -4.48
N TYR A 51 -9.64 4.97 -5.48
CA TYR A 51 -10.91 4.26 -5.57
C TYR A 51 -10.72 2.80 -5.95
N SER A 52 -11.54 1.94 -5.32
CA SER A 52 -11.71 0.54 -5.72
C SER A 52 -13.09 0.39 -6.35
N GLU A 53 -13.18 -0.16 -7.56
CA GLU A 53 -14.43 -0.39 -8.29
C GLU A 53 -15.47 -1.25 -7.53
N TRP A 54 -15.06 -1.91 -6.44
CA TRP A 54 -15.93 -2.72 -5.60
C TRP A 54 -16.81 -1.90 -4.63
N LEU A 55 -16.63 -0.57 -4.57
CA LEU A 55 -17.39 0.33 -3.69
C LEU A 55 -18.50 1.05 -4.48
N TRP A 56 -19.41 0.30 -5.09
CA TRP A 56 -20.47 0.79 -6.02
C TRP A 56 -21.51 1.75 -5.43
N ASP A 57 -21.49 2.06 -4.13
CA ASP A 57 -22.65 2.65 -3.44
C ASP A 57 -22.37 3.93 -2.64
N LYS A 58 -21.47 4.81 -3.06
CA LYS A 58 -21.24 6.04 -2.31
C LYS A 58 -21.23 7.30 -3.17
N ASP A 59 -21.92 8.33 -2.65
CA ASP A 59 -21.96 9.70 -3.08
C ASP A 59 -20.61 10.17 -3.63
N ILE A 60 -20.55 10.24 -4.96
CA ILE A 60 -19.33 10.45 -5.73
C ILE A 60 -19.09 11.95 -5.94
N ASP A 61 -19.37 12.78 -4.97
CA ASP A 61 -19.21 14.24 -5.10
C ASP A 61 -17.75 14.76 -5.06
N ASN A 62 -16.79 13.86 -4.80
CA ASN A 62 -15.35 14.21 -4.78
C ASN A 62 -14.53 13.37 -5.77
N LEU A 63 -14.96 13.33 -7.02
CA LEU A 63 -14.40 12.53 -8.12
C LEU A 63 -12.93 12.82 -8.49
N LYS A 64 -12.24 13.73 -7.83
CA LYS A 64 -10.91 14.20 -8.24
C LYS A 64 -9.81 13.12 -8.26
N TYR A 65 -10.00 11.98 -7.55
CA TYR A 65 -8.96 10.96 -7.36
C TYR A 65 -9.42 9.52 -7.60
N PHE A 66 -10.51 9.32 -8.33
CA PHE A 66 -11.24 8.06 -8.33
C PHE A 66 -10.64 6.92 -9.14
N SER A 67 -10.07 7.20 -10.25
CA SER A 67 -9.69 6.15 -11.19
C SER A 67 -8.28 6.37 -11.67
N PHE A 68 -7.34 5.73 -10.98
CA PHE A 68 -5.96 5.67 -11.43
C PHE A 68 -5.74 4.40 -12.23
N ASP A 69 -5.10 4.50 -13.37
CA ASP A 69 -4.59 3.33 -14.06
C ASP A 69 -3.47 2.65 -13.23
N PRO A 70 -3.03 1.44 -13.58
CA PRO A 70 -1.99 0.75 -12.82
C PRO A 70 -0.67 1.52 -12.69
N THR A 71 -0.31 2.36 -13.67
CA THR A 71 0.92 3.15 -13.64
C THR A 71 0.78 4.35 -12.71
N GLU A 72 -0.37 4.99 -12.71
CA GLU A 72 -0.74 6.10 -11.83
C GLU A 72 -0.91 5.62 -10.38
N PHE A 73 -1.51 4.44 -10.18
CA PHE A 73 -1.63 3.80 -8.87
C PHE A 73 -0.25 3.63 -8.20
N VAL A 74 0.72 3.11 -8.95
CA VAL A 74 2.10 2.97 -8.46
C VAL A 74 2.70 4.34 -8.14
N TYR A 75 2.47 5.34 -9.00
CA TYR A 75 2.94 6.70 -8.77
C TYR A 75 2.38 7.30 -7.48
N VAL A 76 1.07 7.19 -7.24
CA VAL A 76 0.42 7.74 -6.05
C VAL A 76 1.00 7.11 -4.78
N ILE A 77 1.19 5.81 -4.74
CA ILE A 77 1.79 5.14 -3.57
C ILE A 77 3.26 5.55 -3.41
N SER A 78 4.03 5.60 -4.49
CA SER A 78 5.47 5.91 -4.41
C SER A 78 5.77 7.35 -3.95
N ASN A 79 4.82 8.28 -4.08
CA ASN A 79 5.01 9.69 -3.75
C ASN A 79 4.27 10.15 -2.48
N CYS A 80 3.42 9.32 -1.86
CA CYS A 80 2.72 9.70 -0.63
C CYS A 80 3.68 9.85 0.58
N GLN A 81 3.21 10.53 1.62
CA GLN A 81 3.93 10.63 2.90
C GLN A 81 3.68 9.41 3.78
N ILE A 82 2.46 8.89 3.75
CA ILE A 82 2.05 7.66 4.41
C ILE A 82 0.92 7.03 3.62
N PHE A 83 0.82 5.71 3.66
CA PHE A 83 -0.18 4.93 2.96
C PHE A 83 -1.01 4.08 3.91
N PHE A 84 -2.33 4.15 3.80
CA PHE A 84 -3.27 3.32 4.56
C PHE A 84 -4.06 2.40 3.64
N THR A 85 -4.15 1.12 3.99
CA THR A 85 -4.74 0.13 3.08
C THR A 85 -5.24 -1.12 3.80
N ASP A 86 -6.11 -1.86 3.14
CA ASP A 86 -6.45 -3.26 3.44
C ASP A 86 -6.01 -4.19 2.30
N SER A 87 -5.28 -3.65 1.33
CA SER A 87 -4.88 -4.35 0.11
C SER A 87 -3.51 -5.00 0.23
N PHE A 88 -3.44 -6.28 -0.13
CA PHE A 88 -2.16 -6.98 -0.28
C PHE A 88 -1.25 -6.30 -1.32
N HIS A 89 -1.78 -5.97 -2.52
CA HIS A 89 -0.98 -5.32 -3.56
C HIS A 89 -0.50 -3.92 -3.15
N GLY A 90 -1.38 -3.15 -2.51
CA GLY A 90 -1.00 -1.84 -1.96
C GLY A 90 0.16 -1.95 -0.97
N SER A 91 0.10 -2.92 -0.06
CA SER A 91 1.16 -3.19 0.93
C SER A 91 2.47 -3.62 0.29
N VAL A 92 2.42 -4.43 -0.79
CA VAL A 92 3.60 -4.82 -1.58
C VAL A 92 4.26 -3.59 -2.21
N PHE A 93 3.49 -2.71 -2.86
CA PHE A 93 4.05 -1.49 -3.46
C PHE A 93 4.62 -0.54 -2.41
N ALA A 94 3.93 -0.34 -1.28
CA ALA A 94 4.46 0.46 -0.19
C ALA A 94 5.81 -0.09 0.31
N THR A 95 5.94 -1.41 0.42
CA THR A 95 7.21 -2.09 0.77
C THR A 95 8.29 -1.85 -0.29
N ILE A 96 7.98 -2.00 -1.59
CA ILE A 96 8.94 -1.79 -2.69
C ILE A 96 9.49 -0.36 -2.70
N PHE A 97 8.64 0.62 -2.39
CA PHE A 97 9.02 2.03 -2.40
C PHE A 97 9.52 2.56 -1.05
N ASP A 98 9.66 1.69 -0.04
CA ASP A 98 10.07 2.05 1.32
C ASP A 98 9.16 3.12 1.94
N LYS A 99 7.86 3.07 1.66
CA LYS A 99 6.90 4.03 2.20
C LYS A 99 6.38 3.61 3.57
N PRO A 100 6.21 4.55 4.50
CA PRO A 100 5.46 4.28 5.71
C PRO A 100 4.04 3.85 5.34
N PHE A 101 3.56 2.74 5.90
CA PHE A 101 2.19 2.31 5.67
C PHE A 101 1.61 1.60 6.89
N ARG A 102 0.27 1.58 6.94
CA ARG A 102 -0.47 0.77 7.91
C ARG A 102 -1.53 -0.02 7.16
N VAL A 103 -1.59 -1.30 7.47
CA VAL A 103 -2.59 -2.21 6.93
C VAL A 103 -3.64 -2.51 8.00
N PHE A 104 -4.90 -2.44 7.60
CA PHE A 104 -6.05 -2.74 8.45
C PHE A 104 -6.74 -4.00 7.97
N GLU A 105 -7.26 -4.77 8.91
CA GLU A 105 -8.08 -5.92 8.58
C GLU A 105 -9.40 -5.47 7.96
N ARG A 106 -9.85 -6.20 6.93
CA ARG A 106 -11.15 -5.95 6.32
C ARG A 106 -12.27 -6.35 7.27
N ASN A 107 -13.26 -5.50 7.35
CA ASN A 107 -14.47 -5.77 8.11
C ASN A 107 -15.62 -6.16 7.15
N ASP A 108 -15.34 -7.07 6.24
CA ASP A 108 -16.32 -7.64 5.33
C ASP A 108 -16.35 -9.17 5.50
N ASN A 109 -17.51 -9.77 5.18
CA ASN A 109 -17.72 -11.23 5.27
C ASN A 109 -17.02 -12.00 4.14
N VAL A 110 -15.96 -11.46 3.55
CA VAL A 110 -15.20 -12.13 2.48
C VAL A 110 -14.19 -13.09 3.11
N PRO A 111 -14.09 -14.34 2.63
CA PRO A 111 -13.18 -15.32 3.22
C PRO A 111 -11.75 -14.84 3.24
N ASP A 112 -11.16 -14.89 4.40
CA ASP A 112 -9.74 -14.85 4.79
C ASP A 112 -8.72 -14.33 3.76
N MET A 113 -8.83 -13.04 3.45
CA MET A 113 -7.78 -12.31 2.71
C MET A 113 -6.65 -11.87 3.63
N TRP A 114 -6.84 -11.94 4.97
CA TRP A 114 -5.86 -11.53 5.97
C TRP A 114 -4.62 -12.43 5.98
N SER A 115 -4.78 -13.73 5.73
CA SER A 115 -3.66 -14.68 5.66
C SER A 115 -2.56 -14.28 4.67
N ARG A 116 -2.92 -13.61 3.56
CA ARG A 116 -1.95 -13.06 2.61
C ARG A 116 -1.14 -11.91 3.21
N LEU A 117 -1.82 -11.01 3.91
CA LEU A 117 -1.20 -9.87 4.58
C LEU A 117 -0.30 -10.35 5.74
N GLU A 118 -0.78 -11.30 6.56
CA GLU A 118 0.05 -11.92 7.59
C GLU A 118 1.32 -12.55 7.01
N ASN A 119 1.21 -13.25 5.89
CA ASN A 119 2.37 -13.85 5.24
C ASN A 119 3.34 -12.77 4.75
N LEU A 120 2.84 -11.68 4.14
CA LEU A 120 3.68 -10.54 3.74
C LEU A 120 4.36 -9.92 4.96
N ILE A 121 3.63 -9.67 6.05
CA ILE A 121 4.16 -9.09 7.29
C ILE A 121 5.28 -9.97 7.88
N LYS A 122 5.10 -11.29 7.86
CA LYS A 122 6.14 -12.25 8.26
C LYS A 122 7.38 -12.18 7.36
N ILE A 123 7.18 -12.04 6.04
CA ILE A 123 8.27 -11.93 5.07
C ILE A 123 9.07 -10.64 5.29
N ILE A 124 8.40 -9.52 5.46
CA ILE A 124 9.07 -8.23 5.70
C ILE A 124 9.65 -8.12 7.11
N GLY A 125 9.21 -8.96 8.04
CA GLY A 125 9.74 -9.04 9.41
C GLY A 125 9.41 -7.81 10.27
N ASN A 126 8.29 -7.12 10.00
CA ASN A 126 7.93 -5.93 10.74
C ASN A 126 6.42 -5.84 11.03
N ASN A 127 6.03 -6.12 12.26
CA ASN A 127 4.64 -6.06 12.71
C ASN A 127 4.13 -4.62 12.92
N SER A 128 4.99 -3.59 12.93
CA SER A 128 4.55 -2.21 13.12
C SER A 128 3.69 -1.70 11.94
N VAL A 129 3.69 -2.43 10.83
CA VAL A 129 2.82 -2.10 9.69
C VAL A 129 1.35 -2.44 9.91
N ILE A 130 1.01 -3.21 10.97
CA ILE A 130 -0.39 -3.47 11.34
C ILE A 130 -0.96 -2.21 11.98
N GLY A 131 -2.02 -1.66 11.36
CA GLY A 131 -2.64 -0.42 11.80
C GLY A 131 -3.36 -0.56 13.15
N GLN A 132 -3.13 0.42 14.01
CA GLN A 132 -3.82 0.60 15.30
C GLN A 132 -4.37 2.01 15.35
N ILE A 133 -5.65 2.15 15.71
CA ILE A 133 -6.35 3.46 15.69
C ILE A 133 -6.00 4.37 16.87
N ASP A 134 -5.29 3.85 17.84
CA ASP A 134 -4.78 4.57 19.03
C ASP A 134 -3.25 4.83 18.96
N GLU A 135 -2.62 4.49 17.82
CA GLU A 135 -1.19 4.65 17.64
C GLU A 135 -0.78 6.13 17.64
N ASN A 136 0.32 6.45 18.32
CA ASN A 136 0.88 7.80 18.25
C ASN A 136 1.58 8.00 16.90
N LEU A 137 1.02 8.90 16.12
CA LEU A 137 1.33 9.15 14.73
C LEU A 137 2.60 9.98 14.50
N ASP A 138 3.10 10.66 15.52
CA ASP A 138 4.36 11.42 15.42
C ASP A 138 5.54 10.51 15.04
N ASN A 139 5.40 9.21 15.31
CA ASN A 139 6.41 8.22 14.99
C ASN A 139 6.26 7.64 13.57
N ILE A 140 5.12 7.83 12.90
CA ILE A 140 4.83 7.20 11.61
C ILE A 140 5.32 8.05 10.44
N ILE A 141 5.08 9.37 10.51
CA ILE A 141 5.50 10.29 9.45
C ILE A 141 7.00 10.48 9.50
N GLY A 142 7.68 10.03 8.45
CA GLY A 142 9.13 10.02 8.38
C GLY A 142 9.79 8.75 8.91
N GLU A 143 8.99 7.77 9.37
CA GLU A 143 9.49 6.46 9.77
C GLU A 143 10.16 5.76 8.57
N LYS A 144 11.39 5.32 8.78
CA LYS A 144 12.01 4.36 7.86
C LYS A 144 11.62 2.97 8.32
N ILE A 145 10.69 2.35 7.62
CA ILE A 145 10.29 0.98 7.93
C ILE A 145 11.52 0.07 7.75
N LYS A 146 11.88 -0.63 8.80
CA LYS A 146 12.96 -1.61 8.76
C LYS A 146 12.40 -2.93 8.25
N TYR A 147 12.83 -3.36 7.09
CA TYR A 147 12.50 -4.65 6.52
C TYR A 147 13.62 -5.67 6.71
N ASN A 148 13.27 -6.93 6.81
CA ASN A 148 14.23 -8.04 6.74
C ASN A 148 14.64 -8.26 5.27
N LYS A 149 15.58 -7.43 4.79
CA LYS A 149 16.04 -7.45 3.40
C LYS A 149 16.63 -8.80 3.00
N GLU A 150 17.39 -9.43 3.88
CA GLU A 150 17.99 -10.75 3.61
C GLU A 150 16.92 -11.80 3.32
N ASN A 151 15.86 -11.85 4.11
CA ASN A 151 14.75 -12.76 3.90
C ASN A 151 14.00 -12.47 2.58
N ILE A 152 13.77 -11.18 2.28
CA ILE A 152 13.12 -10.77 1.04
C ILE A 152 13.96 -11.19 -0.18
N ASP A 153 15.26 -10.92 -0.17
CA ASP A 153 16.17 -11.25 -1.26
C ASP A 153 16.27 -12.77 -1.45
N MET A 154 16.42 -13.53 -0.36
CA MET A 154 16.44 -15.00 -0.41
C MET A 154 15.15 -15.58 -1.03
N LEU A 155 13.98 -15.09 -0.63
CA LEU A 155 12.69 -15.55 -1.16
C LEU A 155 12.49 -15.15 -2.62
N LYS A 156 12.95 -13.97 -3.00
CA LYS A 156 12.95 -13.52 -4.40
C LYS A 156 13.80 -14.43 -5.28
N ASP A 157 15.02 -14.72 -4.87
CA ASP A 157 15.93 -15.59 -5.63
C ASP A 157 15.37 -17.00 -5.76
N LYS A 158 14.82 -17.55 -4.66
CA LYS A 158 14.14 -18.84 -4.67
C LYS A 158 12.95 -18.86 -5.66
N SER A 159 12.15 -17.80 -5.66
CA SER A 159 10.99 -17.68 -6.56
C SER A 159 11.41 -17.56 -8.02
N ILE A 160 12.43 -16.76 -8.33
CA ILE A 160 12.97 -16.59 -9.67
C ILE A 160 13.56 -17.94 -10.17
N LYS A 161 14.32 -18.64 -9.31
CA LYS A 161 14.86 -19.95 -9.66
C LYS A 161 13.76 -20.96 -9.98
N TYR A 162 12.73 -21.01 -9.14
CA TYR A 162 11.56 -21.86 -9.37
C TYR A 162 10.87 -21.55 -10.71
N LEU A 163 10.61 -20.26 -10.99
CA LEU A 163 9.99 -19.84 -12.25
C LEU A 163 10.83 -20.23 -13.47
N LYS A 164 12.14 -19.99 -13.44
CA LYS A 164 13.06 -20.38 -14.52
C LYS A 164 13.02 -21.89 -14.77
N GLN A 165 13.06 -22.69 -13.73
CA GLN A 165 12.98 -24.15 -13.83
C GLN A 165 11.63 -24.61 -14.40
N SER A 166 10.53 -24.04 -13.91
CA SER A 166 9.17 -24.43 -14.32
C SER A 166 8.84 -24.03 -15.77
N LEU A 167 9.47 -22.98 -16.27
CA LEU A 167 9.27 -22.48 -17.62
C LEU A 167 10.35 -23.00 -18.61
N ASN A 168 11.19 -23.93 -18.18
CA ASN A 168 12.30 -24.49 -18.97
C ASN A 168 13.22 -23.41 -19.56
N PHE A 169 13.35 -22.26 -18.92
CA PHE A 169 14.42 -21.33 -19.26
C PHE A 169 15.75 -21.96 -18.82
N GLU A 170 16.53 -22.42 -19.79
CA GLU A 170 17.89 -22.88 -19.52
C GLU A 170 18.65 -21.76 -18.82
N THR A 171 19.16 -22.04 -17.64
CA THR A 171 20.10 -21.16 -16.95
C THR A 171 21.40 -21.25 -17.74
N GLU A 172 21.62 -20.34 -18.68
CA GLU A 172 23.00 -20.06 -19.11
C GLU A 172 23.77 -19.63 -17.85
N LEU A 173 24.75 -20.46 -17.52
CA LEU A 173 25.71 -20.27 -16.44
C LEU A 173 26.66 -19.13 -16.76
#